data_e09f8ec5a989a22096854f5bd623cbc8
#
_entry.id   e09f8ec5a989a22096854f5bd623cbc8
#
_cell.length_a   1.000
_cell.length_b   1.000
_cell.length_c   1.000
_cell.angle_alpha   90.00
_cell.angle_beta   90.00
_cell.angle_gamma   90.00
#
_symmetry.space_group_name_H-M   'P 1'
#
loop_
_entity.id
_entity.type
_entity.pdbx_description
1 polymer ?
#
loop_
_entity_poly.entity_id
_entity_poly.type
_entity_poly.pdbx_seq_one_letter_code
_entity_poly.pdbx_strand_id
1 'polypeptide(L)'
;MAYESELALFFRDTLKVARIFDSFHDIRTHPRIRLKDILVSVFLMPYWGLTALLRLDVQLRTPQMLRLFRCPQQKKVVVSDTTIARVLSWLDSQDSRQALISPLTTLNKEGLLQRRLAPKGPSRRLGVLDGSQMGDHYLVAALLCGQLNYPILAEPCKGRGHELKTAHQLLPIAHRLLGSAAPQLWLLDAYYFNQTSFHTVRAQQAHLLIKYSPEQEDVDTKLFRDVLEDAKALFAAPSAAIDPVEQDHGFDSKRWCSWSMKKTSAEFAGHPVNVFLLVEDYPKKHLHTETWIITTDLSLSFEEAREAAHLRWQIENNEFKRLSHHAGTKTFYFKDPRPFFALLRLFCLALTAFDAFFTILHRNEAASKALMQGCKFTWKAAFSQMGWHYPDAFEYLVTAGT
;
A
#
# COMPACT_ATOMS: atom_id res chain seq x y z
N MET A 1 -18.13 -19.92 -12.98
CA MET A 1 -19.48 -19.35 -12.69
C MET A 1 -19.68 -18.92 -11.23
N ALA A 2 -19.19 -19.65 -10.22
CA ALA A 2 -19.42 -19.24 -8.81
C ALA A 2 -18.67 -17.94 -8.41
N TYR A 3 -17.39 -17.85 -8.70
CA TYR A 3 -16.55 -16.73 -8.25
C TYR A 3 -16.92 -15.35 -8.82
N GLU A 4 -17.45 -15.29 -10.02
CA GLU A 4 -17.75 -14.03 -10.70
C GLU A 4 -19.01 -13.38 -10.16
N SER A 5 -20.02 -14.19 -9.93
CA SER A 5 -21.22 -13.74 -9.23
C SER A 5 -20.90 -13.32 -7.80
N GLU A 6 -20.00 -14.04 -7.11
CA GLU A 6 -19.57 -13.74 -5.76
C GLU A 6 -18.75 -12.44 -5.70
N LEU A 7 -17.81 -12.21 -6.63
CA LEU A 7 -17.05 -10.96 -6.70
C LEU A 7 -17.98 -9.76 -6.95
N ALA A 8 -18.92 -9.90 -7.89
CA ALA A 8 -19.88 -8.85 -8.20
C ALA A 8 -20.78 -8.53 -7.00
N LEU A 9 -21.29 -9.58 -6.32
CA LEU A 9 -22.09 -9.45 -5.10
C LEU A 9 -21.27 -8.81 -3.97
N PHE A 10 -20.01 -9.20 -3.81
CA PHE A 10 -19.12 -8.63 -2.82
C PHE A 10 -18.87 -7.13 -3.06
N PHE A 11 -18.61 -6.73 -4.31
CA PHE A 11 -18.47 -5.32 -4.67
C PHE A 11 -19.74 -4.53 -4.43
N ARG A 12 -20.91 -5.14 -4.69
CA ARG A 12 -22.21 -4.49 -4.48
C ARG A 12 -22.55 -4.37 -3.00
N ASP A 13 -22.53 -5.47 -2.28
CA ASP A 13 -23.17 -5.59 -0.96
C ASP A 13 -22.19 -5.27 0.17
N THR A 14 -20.94 -5.67 0.03
CA THR A 14 -19.93 -5.50 1.08
C THR A 14 -19.16 -4.20 0.92
N LEU A 15 -18.52 -3.98 -0.23
CA LEU A 15 -17.71 -2.79 -0.46
C LEU A 15 -18.51 -1.60 -0.98
N LYS A 16 -19.70 -1.83 -1.53
CA LYS A 16 -20.58 -0.78 -2.09
C LYS A 16 -19.88 0.10 -3.13
N VAL A 17 -19.08 -0.53 -4.00
CA VAL A 17 -18.18 0.16 -4.95
C VAL A 17 -18.94 1.15 -5.83
N ALA A 18 -20.17 0.85 -6.23
CA ALA A 18 -21.01 1.76 -6.99
C ALA A 18 -21.25 3.09 -6.26
N ARG A 19 -21.50 3.05 -4.94
CA ARG A 19 -21.70 4.26 -4.12
C ARG A 19 -20.41 5.08 -3.98
N ILE A 20 -19.25 4.42 -4.00
CA ILE A 20 -17.96 5.13 -4.02
C ILE A 20 -17.88 5.99 -5.28
N PHE A 21 -18.26 5.45 -6.44
CA PHE A 21 -18.24 6.22 -7.69
C PHE A 21 -19.34 7.30 -7.76
N ASP A 22 -20.48 7.07 -7.13
CA ASP A 22 -21.55 8.06 -7.05
C ASP A 22 -21.17 9.26 -6.15
N SER A 23 -20.19 9.11 -5.27
CA SER A 23 -19.73 10.20 -4.39
C SER A 23 -18.76 11.18 -5.06
N PHE A 24 -18.27 10.89 -6.26
CA PHE A 24 -17.38 11.81 -6.98
C PHE A 24 -18.14 13.01 -7.53
N HIS A 25 -17.57 14.19 -7.33
CA HIS A 25 -18.14 15.42 -7.85
C HIS A 25 -17.82 15.61 -9.33
N ASP A 26 -18.87 15.68 -10.17
CA ASP A 26 -18.73 15.96 -11.59
C ASP A 26 -18.79 17.48 -11.87
N ILE A 27 -17.64 18.06 -12.16
CA ILE A 27 -17.52 19.51 -12.45
C ILE A 27 -17.93 19.87 -13.87
N ARG A 28 -18.28 18.90 -14.71
CA ARG A 28 -18.61 19.13 -16.12
C ARG A 28 -20.05 19.65 -16.27
N THR A 29 -20.24 20.62 -17.11
CA THR A 29 -21.55 21.11 -17.51
C THR A 29 -22.12 20.25 -18.64
N HIS A 30 -23.32 19.69 -18.44
CA HIS A 30 -24.04 18.88 -19.42
C HIS A 30 -23.22 17.71 -20.03
N PRO A 31 -22.64 16.81 -19.21
CA PRO A 31 -21.81 15.73 -19.71
C PRO A 31 -22.65 14.72 -20.53
N ARG A 32 -22.18 14.39 -21.74
CA ARG A 32 -22.80 13.36 -22.59
C ARG A 32 -22.56 11.93 -22.11
N ILE A 33 -21.57 11.73 -21.24
CA ILE A 33 -21.18 10.46 -20.65
C ILE A 33 -21.11 10.67 -19.15
N ARG A 34 -21.77 9.82 -18.38
CA ARG A 34 -21.77 9.92 -16.91
C ARG A 34 -20.34 9.76 -16.37
N LEU A 35 -20.00 10.52 -15.33
CA LEU A 35 -18.69 10.40 -14.68
C LEU A 35 -18.47 8.95 -14.18
N LYS A 36 -19.49 8.37 -13.57
CA LYS A 36 -19.48 6.99 -13.09
C LYS A 36 -19.05 5.98 -14.17
N ASP A 37 -19.56 6.10 -15.41
CA ASP A 37 -19.21 5.17 -16.50
C ASP A 37 -17.71 5.24 -16.82
N ILE A 38 -17.13 6.45 -16.76
CA ILE A 38 -15.70 6.68 -16.95
C ILE A 38 -14.89 6.05 -15.82
N LEU A 39 -15.27 6.31 -14.57
CA LEU A 39 -14.58 5.79 -13.39
C LEU A 39 -14.65 4.27 -13.31
N VAL A 40 -15.82 3.68 -13.59
CA VAL A 40 -15.99 2.22 -13.65
C VAL A 40 -15.13 1.62 -14.76
N SER A 41 -15.07 2.25 -15.92
CA SER A 41 -14.21 1.76 -17.02
C SER A 41 -12.74 1.71 -16.60
N VAL A 42 -12.25 2.74 -15.93
CA VAL A 42 -10.86 2.81 -15.45
C VAL A 42 -10.63 1.81 -14.30
N PHE A 43 -11.55 1.70 -13.35
CA PHE A 43 -11.50 0.75 -12.25
C PHE A 43 -11.43 -0.71 -12.74
N LEU A 44 -12.09 -1.03 -13.85
CA LEU A 44 -12.12 -2.38 -14.42
C LEU A 44 -10.87 -2.70 -15.27
N MET A 45 -10.06 -1.71 -15.64
CA MET A 45 -8.85 -1.95 -16.45
C MET A 45 -7.93 -3.05 -15.90
N PRO A 46 -7.53 -3.03 -14.60
CA PRO A 46 -6.71 -4.10 -14.05
C PRO A 46 -7.38 -5.47 -14.18
N TYR A 47 -8.69 -5.55 -14.00
CA TYR A 47 -9.47 -6.79 -14.11
C TYR A 47 -9.52 -7.33 -15.53
N TRP A 48 -9.40 -6.48 -16.53
CA TRP A 48 -9.31 -6.87 -17.93
C TRP A 48 -7.86 -7.04 -18.41
N GLY A 49 -6.87 -6.91 -17.52
CA GLY A 49 -5.45 -6.97 -17.85
C GLY A 49 -5.00 -5.87 -18.83
N LEU A 50 -5.70 -4.74 -18.81
CA LEU A 50 -5.42 -3.62 -19.71
C LEU A 50 -4.40 -2.68 -19.07
N THR A 51 -3.32 -2.42 -19.80
CA THR A 51 -2.18 -1.61 -19.34
C THR A 51 -2.03 -0.28 -20.09
N ALA A 52 -3.01 0.10 -20.91
CA ALA A 52 -3.00 1.35 -21.68
C ALA A 52 -4.42 1.84 -21.97
N LEU A 53 -4.64 3.16 -21.95
CA LEU A 53 -5.96 3.74 -22.24
C LEU A 53 -6.42 3.43 -23.69
N LEU A 54 -5.49 3.35 -24.64
CA LEU A 54 -5.82 2.96 -26.00
C LEU A 54 -6.41 1.54 -26.06
N ARG A 55 -5.88 0.59 -25.28
CA ARG A 55 -6.45 -0.76 -25.20
C ARG A 55 -7.83 -0.75 -24.54
N LEU A 56 -8.02 0.12 -23.53
CA LEU A 56 -9.34 0.32 -22.94
C LEU A 56 -10.33 0.90 -23.97
N ASP A 57 -9.93 1.89 -24.78
CA ASP A 57 -10.78 2.43 -25.85
C ASP A 57 -11.23 1.33 -26.82
N VAL A 58 -10.30 0.47 -27.26
CA VAL A 58 -10.63 -0.68 -28.13
C VAL A 58 -11.62 -1.61 -27.46
N GLN A 59 -11.43 -1.95 -26.18
CA GLN A 59 -12.32 -2.82 -25.41
C GLN A 59 -13.72 -2.19 -25.27
N LEU A 60 -13.81 -0.90 -25.01
CA LEU A 60 -15.07 -0.17 -24.83
C LEU A 60 -15.89 0.02 -26.13
N ARG A 61 -15.34 -0.38 -27.29
CA ARG A 61 -16.05 -0.43 -28.59
C ARG A 61 -16.70 -1.78 -28.87
N THR A 62 -16.44 -2.79 -28.03
CA THR A 62 -17.03 -4.11 -28.25
C THR A 62 -18.55 -4.09 -28.01
N PRO A 63 -19.33 -4.88 -28.76
CA PRO A 63 -20.79 -4.95 -28.55
C PRO A 63 -21.17 -5.33 -27.12
N GLN A 64 -20.34 -6.11 -26.47
CA GLN A 64 -20.51 -6.54 -25.07
C GLN A 64 -20.40 -5.35 -24.12
N MET A 65 -19.37 -4.50 -24.26
CA MET A 65 -19.20 -3.31 -23.42
C MET A 65 -20.28 -2.26 -23.69
N LEU A 66 -20.68 -2.09 -24.96
CA LEU A 66 -21.78 -1.19 -25.29
C LEU A 66 -23.09 -1.61 -24.61
N ARG A 67 -23.36 -2.92 -24.53
CA ARG A 67 -24.51 -3.46 -23.78
C ARG A 67 -24.36 -3.24 -22.27
N LEU A 68 -23.20 -3.60 -21.69
CA LEU A 68 -22.90 -3.43 -20.27
C LEU A 68 -23.15 -1.99 -19.81
N PHE A 69 -22.67 -1.01 -20.58
CA PHE A 69 -22.85 0.41 -20.28
C PHE A 69 -24.15 1.00 -20.81
N ARG A 70 -25.07 0.15 -21.30
CA ARG A 70 -26.39 0.55 -21.84
C ARG A 70 -26.30 1.69 -22.86
N CYS A 71 -25.26 1.63 -23.73
CA CYS A 71 -25.06 2.67 -24.71
C CYS A 71 -26.15 2.64 -25.78
N PRO A 72 -26.66 3.80 -26.25
CA PRO A 72 -27.56 3.89 -27.38
C PRO A 72 -26.98 3.20 -28.62
N GLN A 73 -27.83 2.55 -29.44
CA GLN A 73 -27.39 1.79 -30.62
C GLN A 73 -26.53 2.59 -31.59
N GLN A 74 -26.68 3.92 -31.66
CA GLN A 74 -25.89 4.78 -32.55
C GLN A 74 -24.48 5.06 -32.00
N LYS A 75 -24.20 4.78 -30.73
CA LYS A 75 -22.88 4.97 -30.14
C LYS A 75 -21.94 3.83 -30.55
N LYS A 76 -20.73 4.19 -31.00
CA LYS A 76 -19.67 3.25 -31.40
C LYS A 76 -18.63 2.99 -30.31
N VAL A 77 -18.73 3.68 -29.18
CA VAL A 77 -17.82 3.57 -28.03
C VAL A 77 -18.51 4.06 -26.78
N VAL A 78 -18.23 3.44 -25.65
CA VAL A 78 -18.70 3.89 -24.32
C VAL A 78 -18.09 5.26 -24.03
N VAL A 79 -16.77 5.33 -24.04
CA VAL A 79 -15.96 6.54 -23.83
C VAL A 79 -14.61 6.36 -24.51
N SER A 80 -14.07 7.42 -25.13
CA SER A 80 -12.75 7.38 -25.76
C SER A 80 -11.63 7.59 -24.74
N ASP A 81 -10.43 7.09 -25.05
CA ASP A 81 -9.20 7.26 -24.28
C ASP A 81 -8.88 8.73 -23.97
N THR A 82 -9.05 9.61 -24.98
CA THR A 82 -8.84 11.06 -24.84
C THR A 82 -9.83 11.70 -23.89
N THR A 83 -11.08 11.24 -23.87
CA THR A 83 -12.09 11.70 -22.92
C THR A 83 -11.75 11.22 -21.52
N ILE A 84 -11.31 9.96 -21.35
CA ILE A 84 -10.87 9.41 -20.07
C ILE A 84 -9.70 10.24 -19.53
N ALA A 85 -8.64 10.43 -20.32
CA ALA A 85 -7.47 11.20 -19.91
C ALA A 85 -7.83 12.62 -19.45
N ARG A 86 -8.71 13.30 -20.20
CA ARG A 86 -9.20 14.64 -19.89
C ARG A 86 -10.01 14.67 -18.60
N VAL A 87 -10.90 13.71 -18.36
CA VAL A 87 -11.68 13.63 -17.12
C VAL A 87 -10.78 13.34 -15.95
N LEU A 88 -9.84 12.41 -16.04
CA LEU A 88 -8.87 12.13 -15.00
C LEU A 88 -8.03 13.36 -14.62
N SER A 89 -7.72 14.27 -15.57
CA SER A 89 -7.00 15.51 -15.27
C SER A 89 -7.82 16.55 -14.47
N TRP A 90 -9.13 16.43 -14.48
CA TRP A 90 -10.05 17.32 -13.75
C TRP A 90 -10.59 16.71 -12.46
N LEU A 91 -10.36 15.42 -12.26
CA LEU A 91 -10.88 14.72 -11.10
C LEU A 91 -10.32 15.32 -9.81
N ASP A 92 -11.21 15.61 -8.87
CA ASP A 92 -10.78 16.09 -7.56
C ASP A 92 -9.91 15.04 -6.85
N SER A 93 -8.75 15.48 -6.39
CA SER A 93 -7.82 14.62 -5.67
C SER A 93 -8.40 14.14 -4.33
N GLN A 94 -9.25 14.94 -3.69
CA GLN A 94 -9.89 14.57 -2.42
C GLN A 94 -10.90 13.44 -2.63
N ASP A 95 -11.73 13.51 -3.69
CA ASP A 95 -12.69 12.44 -4.02
C ASP A 95 -11.95 11.12 -4.28
N SER A 96 -10.87 11.16 -5.05
CA SER A 96 -10.08 9.96 -5.35
C SER A 96 -9.36 9.39 -4.13
N ARG A 97 -8.90 10.23 -3.18
CA ARG A 97 -8.36 9.79 -1.89
C ARG A 97 -9.44 9.14 -1.03
N GLN A 98 -10.59 9.78 -0.93
CA GLN A 98 -11.73 9.25 -0.15
C GLN A 98 -12.22 7.92 -0.70
N ALA A 99 -12.27 7.78 -2.03
CA ALA A 99 -12.62 6.54 -2.70
C ALA A 99 -11.66 5.40 -2.34
N LEU A 100 -10.35 5.68 -2.34
CA LEU A 100 -9.34 4.68 -2.01
C LEU A 100 -9.46 4.19 -0.55
N ILE A 101 -9.81 5.08 0.37
CA ILE A 101 -9.91 4.76 1.80
C ILE A 101 -11.25 4.08 2.16
N SER A 102 -12.30 4.33 1.40
CA SER A 102 -13.65 3.84 1.70
C SER A 102 -13.72 2.33 2.00
N PRO A 103 -13.09 1.42 1.21
CA PRO A 103 -13.08 -0.01 1.52
C PRO A 103 -12.39 -0.37 2.83
N LEU A 104 -11.38 0.43 3.25
CA LEU A 104 -10.60 0.16 4.44
C LEU A 104 -11.43 0.22 5.72
N THR A 105 -12.52 0.98 5.73
CA THR A 105 -13.48 0.98 6.84
C THR A 105 -14.11 -0.40 7.04
N THR A 106 -14.50 -1.06 5.96
CA THR A 106 -15.02 -2.44 6.01
C THR A 106 -13.95 -3.42 6.48
N LEU A 107 -12.74 -3.32 5.90
CA LEU A 107 -11.61 -4.17 6.27
C LEU A 107 -11.21 -4.00 7.75
N ASN A 108 -11.32 -2.79 8.29
CA ASN A 108 -11.06 -2.55 9.71
C ASN A 108 -12.10 -3.23 10.61
N LYS A 109 -13.38 -3.20 10.24
CA LYS A 109 -14.45 -3.91 10.96
C LYS A 109 -14.25 -5.43 10.98
N GLU A 110 -13.72 -5.97 9.90
CA GLU A 110 -13.38 -7.39 9.77
C GLU A 110 -12.04 -7.76 10.45
N GLY A 111 -11.33 -6.79 11.07
CA GLY A 111 -10.05 -7.01 11.73
C GLY A 111 -8.88 -7.27 10.78
N LEU A 112 -9.05 -7.06 9.48
CA LEU A 112 -8.07 -7.39 8.44
C LEU A 112 -6.92 -6.38 8.34
N LEU A 113 -7.08 -5.19 8.94
CA LEU A 113 -6.04 -4.15 8.97
C LEU A 113 -5.06 -4.32 10.14
N GLN A 114 -5.26 -5.33 10.98
CA GLN A 114 -4.39 -5.64 12.10
C GLN A 114 -3.44 -6.79 11.77
N ARG A 115 -2.21 -6.68 12.25
CA ARG A 115 -1.19 -7.72 12.13
C ARG A 115 -0.51 -7.94 13.47
N ARG A 116 -0.17 -9.18 13.78
CA ARG A 116 0.74 -9.55 14.86
C ARG A 116 2.15 -9.61 14.32
N LEU A 117 3.07 -8.94 14.97
CA LEU A 117 4.50 -8.99 14.64
C LEU A 117 5.18 -10.21 15.27
N ALA A 118 4.63 -10.71 16.38
CA ALA A 118 5.08 -11.93 17.02
C ALA A 118 3.88 -12.82 17.41
N PRO A 119 4.04 -14.14 17.49
CA PRO A 119 2.94 -15.08 17.79
C PRO A 119 2.18 -14.75 19.06
N LYS A 120 2.87 -14.27 20.09
CA LYS A 120 2.29 -13.87 21.40
C LYS A 120 2.12 -12.36 21.55
N GLY A 121 2.52 -11.58 20.52
CA GLY A 121 2.45 -10.12 20.55
C GLY A 121 1.04 -9.58 20.33
N PRO A 122 0.80 -8.32 20.67
CA PRO A 122 -0.46 -7.64 20.39
C PRO A 122 -0.66 -7.44 18.88
N SER A 123 -1.92 -7.43 18.46
CA SER A 123 -2.27 -7.03 17.09
C SER A 123 -2.16 -5.51 16.97
N ARG A 124 -1.51 -5.04 15.91
CA ARG A 124 -1.29 -3.61 15.62
C ARG A 124 -1.71 -3.28 14.19
N ARG A 125 -2.16 -2.07 13.97
CA ARG A 125 -2.27 -1.51 12.62
C ARG A 125 -0.92 -0.90 12.26
N LEU A 126 -0.30 -1.48 11.24
CA LEU A 126 1.01 -1.06 10.77
C LEU A 126 0.85 -0.21 9.52
N GLY A 127 1.56 0.90 9.46
CA GLY A 127 1.69 1.71 8.25
C GLY A 127 3.09 1.63 7.71
N VAL A 128 3.24 1.64 6.39
CA VAL A 128 4.52 1.86 5.72
C VAL A 128 4.41 3.08 4.84
N LEU A 129 5.47 3.85 4.83
CA LEU A 129 5.59 4.99 3.96
C LEU A 129 6.91 4.88 3.22
N ASP A 130 6.85 5.05 1.90
CA ASP A 130 8.04 4.94 1.07
C ASP A 130 7.91 5.78 -0.19
N GLY A 131 9.07 6.23 -0.71
CA GLY A 131 9.19 6.92 -1.98
C GLY A 131 9.38 5.94 -3.13
N SER A 132 8.85 6.25 -4.29
CA SER A 132 9.03 5.43 -5.50
C SER A 132 8.96 6.27 -6.76
N GLN A 133 9.45 5.69 -7.84
CA GLN A 133 9.27 6.22 -9.19
C GLN A 133 8.41 5.27 -10.01
N MET A 134 7.34 5.79 -10.59
CA MET A 134 6.47 5.06 -11.52
C MET A 134 6.35 5.81 -12.84
N GLY A 135 6.92 5.24 -13.92
CA GLY A 135 7.10 5.96 -15.17
C GLY A 135 7.94 7.21 -14.97
N ASP A 136 7.44 8.35 -15.43
CA ASP A 136 8.10 9.66 -15.33
C ASP A 136 7.76 10.40 -14.02
N HIS A 137 6.98 9.80 -13.12
CA HIS A 137 6.48 10.45 -11.91
C HIS A 137 7.12 9.89 -10.65
N TYR A 138 7.56 10.80 -9.77
CA TYR A 138 7.97 10.48 -8.41
C TYR A 138 6.78 10.60 -7.47
N LEU A 139 6.69 9.69 -6.53
CA LEU A 139 5.60 9.65 -5.56
C LEU A 139 6.08 9.22 -4.17
N VAL A 140 5.30 9.59 -3.17
CA VAL A 140 5.35 8.98 -1.85
C VAL A 140 4.04 8.23 -1.65
N ALA A 141 4.14 6.96 -1.30
CA ALA A 141 2.98 6.12 -1.02
C ALA A 141 2.93 5.72 0.45
N ALA A 142 1.73 5.65 0.97
CA ALA A 142 1.43 5.08 2.27
C ALA A 142 0.57 3.83 2.10
N LEU A 143 0.90 2.78 2.87
CA LEU A 143 0.21 1.50 2.85
C LEU A 143 -0.14 1.08 4.28
N LEU A 144 -1.25 0.37 4.44
CA LEU A 144 -1.59 -0.37 5.65
C LEU A 144 -1.15 -1.82 5.49
N CYS A 145 -0.43 -2.32 6.48
CA CYS A 145 0.08 -3.68 6.51
C CYS A 145 -0.73 -4.53 7.49
N GLY A 146 -1.84 -5.04 7.00
CA GLY A 146 -2.68 -6.00 7.71
C GLY A 146 -2.32 -7.44 7.35
N GLN A 147 -3.31 -8.27 7.13
CA GLN A 147 -3.14 -9.61 6.56
C GLN A 147 -2.59 -9.52 5.12
N LEU A 148 -3.03 -8.52 4.37
CA LEU A 148 -2.44 -8.08 3.10
C LEU A 148 -2.05 -6.61 3.23
N ASN A 149 -1.39 -6.09 2.18
CA ASN A 149 -0.98 -4.69 2.14
C ASN A 149 -1.98 -3.89 1.32
N TYR A 150 -2.53 -2.85 1.92
CA TYR A 150 -3.57 -2.03 1.32
C TYR A 150 -3.04 -0.60 1.09
N PRO A 151 -3.01 -0.11 -0.17
CA PRO A 151 -2.67 1.28 -0.44
C PRO A 151 -3.64 2.23 0.26
N ILE A 152 -3.10 3.22 0.97
CA ILE A 152 -3.88 4.27 1.62
C ILE A 152 -3.89 5.53 0.75
N LEU A 153 -2.71 5.98 0.38
CA LEU A 153 -2.48 7.21 -0.38
C LEU A 153 -1.28 7.03 -1.30
N ALA A 154 -1.30 7.74 -2.43
CA ALA A 154 -0.16 7.92 -3.32
C ALA A 154 -0.16 9.38 -3.79
N GLU A 155 0.87 10.12 -3.42
CA GLU A 155 0.95 11.56 -3.66
C GLU A 155 2.17 11.94 -4.50
N PRO A 156 2.02 12.93 -5.40
CA PRO A 156 3.13 13.38 -6.22
C PRO A 156 4.26 13.97 -5.38
N CYS A 157 5.49 13.66 -5.76
CA CYS A 157 6.71 14.24 -5.24
C CYS A 157 7.48 14.92 -6.36
N LYS A 158 8.25 15.98 -6.06
CA LYS A 158 9.01 16.73 -7.08
C LYS A 158 10.16 15.95 -7.69
N GLY A 159 10.62 14.89 -7.04
CA GLY A 159 11.76 14.09 -7.46
C GLY A 159 12.44 13.40 -6.28
N ARG A 160 13.46 12.62 -6.58
CA ARG A 160 14.29 11.97 -5.57
C ARG A 160 14.89 13.01 -4.63
N GLY A 161 14.85 12.77 -3.33
CA GLY A 161 15.31 13.72 -2.30
C GLY A 161 14.27 14.76 -1.85
N HIS A 162 13.09 14.80 -2.48
CA HIS A 162 11.99 15.69 -2.06
C HIS A 162 10.86 14.95 -1.33
N GLU A 163 11.04 13.67 -1.03
CA GLU A 163 10.03 12.78 -0.45
C GLU A 163 9.61 13.19 0.97
N LEU A 164 10.55 13.69 1.78
CA LEU A 164 10.28 14.09 3.17
C LEU A 164 9.16 15.10 3.30
N LYS A 165 9.17 16.14 2.45
CA LYS A 165 8.12 17.17 2.48
C LYS A 165 6.74 16.57 2.18
N THR A 166 6.67 15.73 1.16
CA THR A 166 5.42 15.05 0.79
C THR A 166 4.98 14.10 1.89
N ALA A 167 5.91 13.33 2.47
CA ALA A 167 5.62 12.41 3.57
C ALA A 167 5.04 13.11 4.80
N HIS A 168 5.63 14.24 5.22
CA HIS A 168 5.14 15.02 6.35
C HIS A 168 3.73 15.59 6.12
N GLN A 169 3.35 15.87 4.87
CA GLN A 169 1.99 16.27 4.52
C GLN A 169 1.04 15.07 4.46
N LEU A 170 1.52 13.92 3.97
CA LEU A 170 0.72 12.72 3.77
C LEU A 170 0.33 12.06 5.08
N LEU A 171 1.22 11.99 6.06
CA LEU A 171 0.97 11.33 7.35
C LEU A 171 -0.27 11.87 8.08
N PRO A 172 -0.44 13.20 8.30
CA PRO A 172 -1.65 13.74 8.92
C PRO A 172 -2.92 13.52 8.07
N ILE A 173 -2.79 13.56 6.74
CA ILE A 173 -3.92 13.29 5.82
C ILE A 173 -4.37 11.84 5.98
N ALA A 174 -3.43 10.89 5.99
CA ALA A 174 -3.73 9.47 6.18
C ALA A 174 -4.45 9.22 7.51
N HIS A 175 -3.93 9.78 8.61
CA HIS A 175 -4.56 9.64 9.92
C HIS A 175 -5.97 10.23 9.97
N ARG A 176 -6.15 11.44 9.43
CA ARG A 176 -7.47 12.08 9.39
C ARG A 176 -8.49 11.28 8.59
N LEU A 177 -8.10 10.75 7.42
CA LEU A 177 -8.99 10.02 6.54
C LEU A 177 -9.33 8.62 7.08
N LEU A 178 -8.38 7.96 7.72
CA LEU A 178 -8.54 6.61 8.29
C LEU A 178 -9.22 6.61 9.65
N GLY A 179 -9.11 7.70 10.43
CA GLY A 179 -9.67 7.78 11.78
C GLY A 179 -9.22 6.61 12.65
N SER A 180 -10.17 5.82 13.15
CA SER A 180 -9.86 4.65 14.00
C SER A 180 -9.11 3.52 13.27
N ALA A 181 -9.06 3.54 11.94
CA ALA A 181 -8.30 2.58 11.15
C ALA A 181 -6.84 3.02 10.90
N ALA A 182 -6.43 4.19 11.39
CA ALA A 182 -5.10 4.73 11.20
C ALA A 182 -4.00 3.83 11.79
N PRO A 183 -2.79 3.81 11.19
CA PRO A 183 -1.66 3.08 11.73
C PRO A 183 -1.30 3.50 13.16
N GLN A 184 -1.00 2.51 13.99
CA GLN A 184 -0.49 2.70 15.34
C GLN A 184 1.04 2.75 15.35
N LEU A 185 1.68 2.08 14.37
CA LEU A 185 3.12 2.03 14.20
C LEU A 185 3.44 2.22 12.71
N TRP A 186 4.24 3.23 12.39
CA TRP A 186 4.77 3.50 11.05
C TRP A 186 6.16 2.88 10.89
N LEU A 187 6.34 2.11 9.84
CA LEU A 187 7.60 1.51 9.44
C LEU A 187 8.22 2.37 8.35
N LEU A 188 9.35 3.00 8.65
CA LEU A 188 9.97 4.01 7.79
C LEU A 188 11.40 3.60 7.43
N ASP A 189 11.91 4.13 6.33
CA ASP A 189 13.31 4.02 5.96
C ASP A 189 14.18 5.01 6.75
N ALA A 190 15.48 4.77 6.77
CA ALA A 190 16.48 5.63 7.38
C ALA A 190 16.41 7.07 6.84
N TYR A 191 16.05 7.28 5.58
CA TYR A 191 15.85 8.60 4.98
C TYR A 191 14.83 9.47 5.74
N TYR A 192 13.85 8.84 6.42
CA TYR A 192 12.86 9.55 7.23
C TYR A 192 13.32 9.82 8.68
N PHE A 193 14.57 9.52 9.01
CA PHE A 193 15.11 9.78 10.35
C PHE A 193 15.44 11.27 10.53
N ASN A 194 14.48 12.03 11.02
CA ASN A 194 14.65 13.45 11.34
C ASN A 194 13.60 13.90 12.36
N GLN A 195 13.86 15.01 13.05
CA GLN A 195 12.96 15.54 14.09
C GLN A 195 11.54 15.77 13.58
N THR A 196 11.38 16.32 12.36
CA THR A 196 10.05 16.60 11.81
C THR A 196 9.22 15.33 11.62
N SER A 197 9.81 14.23 11.14
CA SER A 197 9.14 12.93 11.03
C SER A 197 8.68 12.43 12.39
N PHE A 198 9.55 12.50 13.41
CA PHE A 198 9.20 12.09 14.77
C PHE A 198 8.04 12.91 15.33
N HIS A 199 8.12 14.25 15.26
CA HIS A 199 7.04 15.11 15.72
C HIS A 199 5.75 14.89 14.93
N THR A 200 5.83 14.74 13.61
CA THR A 200 4.64 14.52 12.77
C THR A 200 3.91 13.24 13.13
N VAL A 201 4.63 12.13 13.31
CA VAL A 201 4.02 10.84 13.68
C VAL A 201 3.48 10.88 15.11
N ARG A 202 4.27 11.42 16.05
CA ARG A 202 3.86 11.50 17.47
C ARG A 202 2.65 12.43 17.67
N ALA A 203 2.55 13.51 16.92
CA ALA A 203 1.38 14.40 16.94
C ALA A 203 0.07 13.67 16.52
N GLN A 204 0.17 12.59 15.78
CA GLN A 204 -0.95 11.70 15.43
C GLN A 204 -1.20 10.59 16.47
N GLN A 205 -0.55 10.64 17.63
CA GLN A 205 -0.62 9.60 18.67
C GLN A 205 -0.18 8.21 18.18
N ALA A 206 0.66 8.17 17.15
CA ALA A 206 1.24 6.97 16.59
C ALA A 206 2.71 6.82 17.00
N HIS A 207 3.24 5.63 16.80
CA HIS A 207 4.65 5.32 16.95
C HIS A 207 5.32 5.20 15.58
N LEU A 208 6.65 5.29 15.57
CA LEU A 208 7.45 4.99 14.40
C LEU A 208 8.52 3.96 14.72
N LEU A 209 8.92 3.22 13.71
CA LEU A 209 10.08 2.36 13.69
C LEU A 209 10.86 2.67 12.41
N ILE A 210 12.13 2.97 12.58
CA ILE A 210 13.06 3.25 11.49
C ILE A 210 14.10 2.15 11.44
N LYS A 211 14.30 1.61 10.24
CA LYS A 211 15.33 0.63 9.92
C LYS A 211 16.49 1.31 9.22
N TYR A 212 17.69 1.01 9.67
CA TYR A 212 18.95 1.43 9.04
C TYR A 212 19.89 0.25 8.89
N SER A 213 20.51 0.12 7.72
CA SER A 213 21.60 -0.83 7.46
C SER A 213 22.88 -0.03 7.13
N PRO A 214 24.03 -0.33 7.75
CA PRO A 214 25.27 0.42 7.55
C PRO A 214 25.76 0.47 6.10
N GLU A 215 25.34 -0.49 5.29
CA GLU A 215 25.67 -0.57 3.86
C GLU A 215 24.92 0.49 3.01
N GLN A 216 23.96 1.20 3.59
CA GLN A 216 23.25 2.29 2.92
C GLN A 216 24.06 3.59 3.05
N GLU A 217 24.96 3.84 2.10
CA GLU A 217 25.87 5.00 2.10
C GLU A 217 25.16 6.36 1.98
N ASP A 218 23.90 6.40 1.56
CA ASP A 218 23.16 7.63 1.20
C ASP A 218 22.53 8.39 2.40
N VAL A 219 22.68 7.92 3.63
CA VAL A 219 22.01 8.53 4.80
C VAL A 219 23.02 9.40 5.58
N ASP A 220 23.28 10.57 5.07
CA ASP A 220 24.07 11.59 5.78
C ASP A 220 23.21 12.44 6.72
N THR A 221 22.74 11.85 7.80
CA THR A 221 22.14 12.61 8.88
C THR A 221 23.06 12.59 10.10
N LYS A 222 23.67 13.72 10.40
CA LYS A 222 24.52 13.89 11.60
C LYS A 222 23.81 13.40 12.87
N LEU A 223 22.54 13.77 13.01
CA LEU A 223 21.70 13.36 14.15
C LEU A 223 21.55 11.84 14.28
N PHE A 224 21.47 11.12 13.16
CA PHE A 224 21.38 9.66 13.17
C PHE A 224 22.70 9.03 13.65
N ARG A 225 23.84 9.56 13.18
CA ARG A 225 25.16 9.12 13.64
C ARG A 225 25.35 9.31 15.13
N ASP A 226 24.93 10.45 15.68
CA ASP A 226 25.05 10.75 17.12
C ASP A 226 24.30 9.68 17.96
N VAL A 227 23.04 9.36 17.61
CA VAL A 227 22.26 8.32 18.31
C VAL A 227 22.89 6.93 18.17
N LEU A 228 23.44 6.61 16.99
CA LEU A 228 24.11 5.33 16.76
C LEU A 228 25.45 5.24 17.49
N GLU A 229 26.24 6.31 17.54
CA GLU A 229 27.51 6.34 18.27
C GLU A 229 27.29 6.16 19.76
N ASP A 230 26.28 6.83 20.32
CA ASP A 230 25.87 6.63 21.71
C ASP A 230 25.42 5.19 21.98
N ALA A 231 24.60 4.62 21.09
CA ALA A 231 24.15 3.24 21.21
C ALA A 231 25.30 2.25 21.05
N LYS A 232 26.24 2.47 20.13
CA LYS A 232 27.45 1.64 19.96
C LYS A 232 28.34 1.68 21.19
N ALA A 233 28.54 2.86 21.76
CA ALA A 233 29.31 3.02 23.00
C ALA A 233 28.67 2.26 24.17
N LEU A 234 27.34 2.36 24.30
CA LEU A 234 26.58 1.57 25.29
C LEU A 234 26.70 0.07 25.05
N PHE A 235 26.59 -0.40 23.81
CA PHE A 235 26.72 -1.83 23.47
C PHE A 235 28.13 -2.36 23.64
N ALA A 236 29.16 -1.52 23.60
CA ALA A 236 30.54 -1.88 23.88
C ALA A 236 30.87 -1.93 25.37
N ALA A 237 30.11 -1.16 26.20
CA ALA A 237 30.36 -1.10 27.64
C ALA A 237 29.79 -2.34 28.35
N PRO A 238 30.48 -2.91 29.33
CA PRO A 238 29.96 -4.03 30.14
C PRO A 238 28.96 -3.56 31.21
N SER A 239 28.14 -2.56 30.92
CA SER A 239 27.29 -1.88 31.92
C SER A 239 25.87 -2.40 31.97
N ALA A 240 25.21 -2.22 33.13
CA ALA A 240 23.86 -2.64 33.46
C ALA A 240 22.74 -1.92 32.64
N ALA A 241 23.08 -0.99 31.76
CA ALA A 241 22.12 -0.22 30.93
C ALA A 241 21.73 -0.92 29.63
N ILE A 242 22.27 -2.10 29.36
CA ILE A 242 22.00 -2.88 28.15
C ILE A 242 21.12 -4.07 28.53
N ASP A 243 19.95 -4.17 27.88
CA ASP A 243 19.14 -5.39 28.00
C ASP A 243 19.94 -6.61 27.50
N PRO A 244 19.70 -7.79 28.08
CA PRO A 244 20.46 -8.99 27.71
C PRO A 244 20.34 -9.26 26.21
N VAL A 245 21.41 -9.82 25.64
CA VAL A 245 21.40 -10.27 24.27
C VAL A 245 20.48 -11.48 24.15
N GLU A 246 19.42 -11.38 23.41
CA GLU A 246 18.63 -12.54 22.98
C GLU A 246 19.30 -13.20 21.76
N GLN A 247 19.44 -14.51 21.83
CA GLN A 247 19.88 -15.34 20.71
C GLN A 247 18.81 -16.37 20.41
N ASP A 248 18.38 -16.42 19.17
CA ASP A 248 17.43 -17.42 18.71
C ASP A 248 17.87 -17.99 17.37
N HIS A 249 17.55 -19.27 17.16
CA HIS A 249 17.74 -19.95 15.89
C HIS A 249 16.39 -20.15 15.23
N GLY A 250 15.98 -19.14 14.46
CA GLY A 250 14.72 -19.16 13.73
C GLY A 250 14.78 -20.03 12.48
N PHE A 251 13.79 -20.88 12.28
CA PHE A 251 13.55 -21.59 11.05
C PHE A 251 12.47 -20.89 10.24
N ASP A 252 12.86 -20.10 9.26
CA ASP A 252 11.94 -19.76 8.18
C ASP A 252 11.89 -20.94 7.22
N SER A 253 10.71 -21.40 6.82
CA SER A 253 10.46 -22.60 5.98
C SER A 253 11.27 -22.64 4.67
N LYS A 254 11.98 -21.58 4.33
CA LYS A 254 12.88 -21.47 3.17
C LYS A 254 14.31 -21.06 3.50
N ARG A 255 14.62 -20.58 4.72
CA ARG A 255 15.94 -20.01 5.03
C ARG A 255 16.26 -20.23 6.50
N TRP A 256 17.22 -21.08 6.75
CA TRP A 256 17.80 -21.16 8.09
C TRP A 256 18.65 -19.92 8.34
N CYS A 257 18.37 -19.16 9.38
CA CYS A 257 19.22 -18.08 9.86
C CYS A 257 19.35 -18.16 11.38
N SER A 258 20.49 -17.78 11.89
CA SER A 258 20.66 -17.44 13.30
C SER A 258 20.61 -15.93 13.45
N TRP A 259 20.06 -15.46 14.55
CA TRP A 259 20.03 -14.03 14.83
C TRP A 259 20.25 -13.74 16.32
N SER A 260 20.82 -12.59 16.58
CA SER A 260 20.95 -12.03 17.91
C SER A 260 20.56 -10.58 17.91
N MET A 261 20.08 -10.08 19.04
CA MET A 261 19.66 -8.68 19.15
C MET A 261 20.08 -8.11 20.51
N LYS A 262 20.57 -6.88 20.48
CA LYS A 262 20.81 -6.04 21.66
C LYS A 262 19.84 -4.88 21.67
N LYS A 263 19.46 -4.40 22.83
CA LYS A 263 18.56 -3.26 23.01
C LYS A 263 19.12 -2.28 24.02
N THR A 264 18.98 -1.00 23.75
CA THR A 264 19.24 0.09 24.69
C THR A 264 18.17 1.15 24.56
N SER A 265 18.00 1.97 25.63
CA SER A 265 17.14 3.14 25.62
C SER A 265 17.96 4.40 25.34
N ALA A 266 17.40 5.31 24.56
CA ALA A 266 17.98 6.60 24.22
C ALA A 266 16.87 7.66 24.15
N GLU A 267 17.24 8.90 23.86
CA GLU A 267 16.30 9.99 23.59
C GLU A 267 16.61 10.58 22.22
N PHE A 268 15.54 10.86 21.45
CA PHE A 268 15.65 11.55 20.17
C PHE A 268 14.51 12.56 20.01
N ALA A 269 14.87 13.81 19.70
CA ALA A 269 13.90 14.90 19.46
C ALA A 269 12.90 15.09 20.62
N GLY A 270 13.33 14.91 21.86
CA GLY A 270 12.47 14.99 23.04
C GLY A 270 11.54 13.77 23.24
N HIS A 271 11.76 12.69 22.52
CA HIS A 271 11.01 11.44 22.66
C HIS A 271 11.93 10.32 23.13
N PRO A 272 11.50 9.51 24.13
CA PRO A 272 12.21 8.30 24.47
C PRO A 272 12.11 7.31 23.32
N VAL A 273 13.22 6.65 23.00
CA VAL A 273 13.34 5.65 21.92
C VAL A 273 14.06 4.42 22.43
N ASN A 274 13.72 3.26 21.86
CA ASN A 274 14.55 2.07 21.95
C ASN A 274 15.40 1.97 20.69
N VAL A 275 16.65 1.62 20.87
CA VAL A 275 17.60 1.31 19.80
C VAL A 275 17.95 -0.15 19.87
N PHE A 276 17.75 -0.88 18.79
CA PHE A 276 18.11 -2.28 18.68
C PHE A 276 19.22 -2.44 17.65
N LEU A 277 20.17 -3.33 17.95
CA LEU A 277 21.11 -3.88 16.98
C LEU A 277 20.73 -5.32 16.70
N LEU A 278 20.24 -5.58 15.49
CA LEU A 278 19.92 -6.91 14.97
C LEU A 278 21.09 -7.41 14.13
N VAL A 279 21.61 -8.58 14.47
CA VAL A 279 22.64 -9.28 13.70
C VAL A 279 22.01 -10.58 13.19
N GLU A 280 22.10 -10.83 11.89
CA GLU A 280 21.54 -12.02 11.26
C GLU A 280 22.58 -12.70 10.37
N ASP A 281 22.74 -13.99 10.57
CA ASP A 281 23.60 -14.86 9.79
C ASP A 281 22.78 -15.84 8.98
N TYR A 282 23.00 -15.85 7.67
CA TYR A 282 22.38 -16.76 6.71
C TYR A 282 23.45 -17.72 6.13
N PRO A 283 23.77 -18.84 6.80
CA PRO A 283 24.89 -19.69 6.44
C PRO A 283 24.84 -20.23 5.01
N LYS A 284 23.64 -20.58 4.53
CA LYS A 284 23.42 -21.06 3.15
C LYS A 284 23.68 -20.02 2.07
N LYS A 285 23.72 -18.74 2.44
CA LYS A 285 23.95 -17.63 1.51
C LYS A 285 25.30 -16.96 1.73
N HIS A 286 26.05 -17.40 2.74
CA HIS A 286 27.25 -16.70 3.21
C HIS A 286 27.01 -15.20 3.42
N LEU A 287 25.85 -14.86 4.00
CA LEU A 287 25.41 -13.49 4.21
C LEU A 287 25.35 -13.19 5.70
N HIS A 288 26.06 -12.17 6.12
CA HIS A 288 26.01 -11.55 7.43
C HIS A 288 25.39 -10.17 7.29
N THR A 289 24.40 -9.84 8.10
CA THR A 289 23.75 -8.52 8.04
C THR A 289 23.66 -7.90 9.43
N GLU A 290 24.00 -6.63 9.50
CA GLU A 290 23.76 -5.79 10.67
C GLU A 290 22.65 -4.81 10.35
N THR A 291 21.66 -4.71 11.24
CA THR A 291 20.52 -3.80 11.08
C THR A 291 20.27 -3.06 12.38
N TRP A 292 20.24 -1.76 12.29
CA TRP A 292 19.85 -0.89 13.40
C TRP A 292 18.38 -0.54 13.29
N ILE A 293 17.68 -0.59 14.43
CA ILE A 293 16.24 -0.30 14.51
C ILE A 293 16.04 0.72 15.63
N ILE A 294 15.43 1.85 15.30
CA ILE A 294 15.07 2.88 16.26
C ILE A 294 13.55 2.99 16.29
N THR A 295 12.95 2.96 17.49
CA THR A 295 11.51 3.04 17.63
C THR A 295 11.08 3.88 18.83
N THR A 296 9.97 4.61 18.67
CA THR A 296 9.26 5.28 19.78
C THR A 296 8.26 4.37 20.50
N ASP A 297 8.03 3.15 19.99
CA ASP A 297 7.23 2.16 20.71
C ASP A 297 8.10 1.35 21.67
N LEU A 298 8.15 1.81 22.91
CA LEU A 298 8.99 1.21 23.94
C LEU A 298 8.53 -0.19 24.36
N SER A 299 7.31 -0.59 23.98
CA SER A 299 6.73 -1.88 24.32
C SER A 299 7.11 -3.01 23.36
N LEU A 300 7.77 -2.70 22.22
CA LEU A 300 8.18 -3.73 21.26
C LEU A 300 9.18 -4.71 21.88
N SER A 301 8.89 -5.99 21.72
CA SER A 301 9.83 -7.07 22.01
C SER A 301 10.90 -7.17 20.93
N PHE A 302 11.96 -7.96 21.16
CA PHE A 302 13.00 -8.23 20.17
C PHE A 302 12.44 -8.88 18.90
N GLU A 303 11.56 -9.86 19.06
CA GLU A 303 10.91 -10.57 17.95
C GLU A 303 10.02 -9.62 17.12
N GLU A 304 9.23 -8.77 17.78
CA GLU A 304 8.38 -7.78 17.09
C GLU A 304 9.20 -6.75 16.35
N ALA A 305 10.30 -6.25 16.92
CA ALA A 305 11.17 -5.28 16.26
C ALA A 305 11.84 -5.88 15.02
N ARG A 306 12.31 -7.14 15.12
CA ARG A 306 12.88 -7.89 13.99
C ARG A 306 11.86 -8.06 12.87
N GLU A 307 10.67 -8.58 13.18
CA GLU A 307 9.62 -8.80 12.18
C GLU A 307 9.18 -7.50 11.51
N ALA A 308 9.04 -6.42 12.28
CA ALA A 308 8.72 -5.10 11.73
C ALA A 308 9.78 -4.59 10.73
N ALA A 309 11.07 -4.76 11.05
CA ALA A 309 12.16 -4.39 10.16
C ALA A 309 12.16 -5.20 8.85
N HIS A 310 11.84 -6.51 8.93
CA HIS A 310 11.70 -7.37 7.76
C HIS A 310 10.48 -7.00 6.92
N LEU A 311 9.36 -6.70 7.57
CA LEU A 311 8.12 -6.36 6.90
C LEU A 311 8.24 -5.13 6.01
N ARG A 312 8.95 -4.08 6.43
CA ARG A 312 9.17 -2.89 5.62
C ARG A 312 9.76 -3.23 4.23
N TRP A 313 10.80 -4.05 4.21
CA TRP A 313 11.47 -4.43 2.98
C TRP A 313 10.59 -5.29 2.03
N GLN A 314 9.76 -6.16 2.59
CA GLN A 314 8.83 -6.98 1.80
C GLN A 314 7.81 -6.12 1.05
N ILE A 315 7.37 -5.02 1.64
CA ILE A 315 6.36 -4.14 1.06
C ILE A 315 6.91 -3.38 -0.14
N GLU A 316 8.10 -2.80 -0.02
CA GLU A 316 8.77 -2.13 -1.13
C GLU A 316 8.90 -3.06 -2.35
N ASN A 317 9.35 -4.29 -2.12
CA ASN A 317 9.56 -5.25 -3.20
C ASN A 317 8.28 -5.86 -3.77
N ASN A 318 7.20 -5.93 -3.01
CA ASN A 318 5.98 -6.61 -3.44
C ASN A 318 4.92 -5.64 -3.97
N GLU A 319 4.57 -4.58 -3.23
CA GLU A 319 3.44 -3.74 -3.61
C GLU A 319 3.75 -2.78 -4.76
N PHE A 320 4.91 -2.12 -4.74
CA PHE A 320 5.30 -1.31 -5.88
C PHE A 320 5.51 -2.14 -7.15
N LYS A 321 5.99 -3.38 -7.01
CA LYS A 321 6.06 -4.32 -8.14
C LYS A 321 4.66 -4.74 -8.61
N ARG A 322 3.71 -4.96 -7.71
CA ARG A 322 2.32 -5.26 -8.11
C ARG A 322 1.74 -4.12 -8.93
N LEU A 323 1.81 -2.89 -8.45
CA LEU A 323 1.32 -1.71 -9.18
C LEU A 323 2.05 -1.54 -10.51
N SER A 324 3.38 -1.66 -10.52
CA SER A 324 4.16 -1.40 -11.73
C SER A 324 4.07 -2.49 -12.79
N HIS A 325 4.09 -3.76 -12.40
CA HIS A 325 4.13 -4.89 -13.33
C HIS A 325 2.75 -5.47 -13.64
N HIS A 326 1.87 -5.54 -12.65
CA HIS A 326 0.55 -6.17 -12.84
C HIS A 326 -0.51 -5.17 -13.27
N ALA A 327 -0.55 -3.99 -12.66
CA ALA A 327 -1.45 -2.93 -13.10
C ALA A 327 -0.88 -2.11 -14.28
N GLY A 328 0.37 -2.36 -14.68
CA GLY A 328 0.99 -1.72 -15.84
C GLY A 328 1.23 -0.22 -15.68
N THR A 329 1.30 0.29 -14.43
CA THR A 329 1.39 1.74 -14.19
C THR A 329 2.66 2.36 -14.77
N LYS A 330 3.71 1.59 -15.03
CA LYS A 330 4.93 2.05 -15.72
C LYS A 330 4.72 2.38 -17.19
N THR A 331 3.66 1.87 -17.80
CA THR A 331 3.38 2.05 -19.25
C THR A 331 2.46 3.22 -19.56
N PHE A 332 1.94 3.89 -18.54
CA PHE A 332 1.08 5.06 -18.72
C PHE A 332 1.93 6.33 -18.81
N TYR A 333 1.98 6.89 -20.00
CA TYR A 333 2.69 8.13 -20.27
C TYR A 333 1.73 9.32 -20.19
N PHE A 334 1.69 9.97 -19.03
CA PHE A 334 1.04 11.24 -18.83
C PHE A 334 2.10 12.30 -18.56
N LYS A 335 2.17 13.36 -19.35
CA LYS A 335 3.04 14.51 -19.06
C LYS A 335 2.56 15.25 -17.81
N ASP A 336 1.24 15.40 -17.65
CA ASP A 336 0.60 15.97 -16.46
C ASP A 336 0.49 14.89 -15.38
N PRO A 337 0.96 15.13 -14.16
CA PRO A 337 0.83 14.17 -13.07
C PRO A 337 -0.62 13.95 -12.61
N ARG A 338 -1.53 14.90 -12.79
CA ARG A 338 -2.91 14.80 -12.30
C ARG A 338 -3.65 13.57 -12.82
N PRO A 339 -3.77 13.32 -14.15
CA PRO A 339 -4.45 12.13 -14.64
C PRO A 339 -3.73 10.84 -14.25
N PHE A 340 -2.40 10.85 -14.13
CA PHE A 340 -1.64 9.69 -13.66
C PHE A 340 -2.02 9.32 -12.22
N PHE A 341 -2.04 10.28 -11.30
CA PHE A 341 -2.37 10.01 -9.90
C PHE A 341 -3.84 9.67 -9.69
N ALA A 342 -4.75 10.23 -10.46
CA ALA A 342 -6.16 9.84 -10.46
C ALA A 342 -6.31 8.38 -10.89
N LEU A 343 -5.68 7.98 -12.00
CA LEU A 343 -5.65 6.61 -12.49
C LEU A 343 -5.00 5.66 -11.48
N LEU A 344 -3.85 6.02 -10.93
CA LEU A 344 -3.13 5.22 -9.93
C LEU A 344 -4.00 4.93 -8.70
N ARG A 345 -4.73 5.92 -8.19
CA ARG A 345 -5.63 5.74 -7.04
C ARG A 345 -6.81 4.83 -7.37
N LEU A 346 -7.38 4.92 -8.57
CA LEU A 346 -8.43 4.00 -9.02
C LEU A 346 -7.90 2.57 -9.18
N PHE A 347 -6.67 2.40 -9.62
CA PHE A 347 -6.02 1.09 -9.67
C PHE A 347 -5.76 0.54 -8.27
N CYS A 348 -5.28 1.37 -7.35
CA CYS A 348 -5.14 0.99 -5.94
C CYS A 348 -6.48 0.58 -5.33
N LEU A 349 -7.58 1.30 -5.66
CA LEU A 349 -8.93 0.91 -5.24
C LEU A 349 -9.33 -0.46 -5.79
N ALA A 350 -9.06 -0.72 -7.07
CA ALA A 350 -9.34 -2.01 -7.70
C ALA A 350 -8.55 -3.14 -7.02
N LEU A 351 -7.25 -2.91 -6.74
CA LEU A 351 -6.41 -3.84 -6.01
C LEU A 351 -6.94 -4.15 -4.61
N THR A 352 -7.25 -3.09 -3.85
CA THR A 352 -7.82 -3.23 -2.50
C THR A 352 -9.13 -4.00 -2.50
N ALA A 353 -10.01 -3.71 -3.46
CA ALA A 353 -11.30 -4.39 -3.57
C ALA A 353 -11.14 -5.89 -3.86
N PHE A 354 -10.19 -6.25 -4.70
CA PHE A 354 -9.88 -7.64 -5.00
C PHE A 354 -9.26 -8.38 -3.81
N ASP A 355 -8.25 -7.79 -3.19
CA ASP A 355 -7.58 -8.37 -2.04
C ASP A 355 -8.58 -8.57 -0.88
N ALA A 356 -9.49 -7.61 -0.70
CA ALA A 356 -10.58 -7.71 0.25
C ALA A 356 -11.51 -8.89 -0.04
N PHE A 357 -11.88 -9.09 -1.31
CA PHE A 357 -12.71 -10.21 -1.74
C PHE A 357 -12.09 -11.54 -1.34
N PHE A 358 -10.83 -11.78 -1.70
CA PHE A 358 -10.16 -13.03 -1.37
C PHE A 358 -9.95 -13.20 0.14
N THR A 359 -9.61 -12.13 0.84
CA THR A 359 -9.32 -12.20 2.27
C THR A 359 -10.58 -12.44 3.11
N ILE A 360 -11.73 -11.90 2.71
CA ILE A 360 -12.97 -12.04 3.46
C ILE A 360 -13.68 -13.35 3.11
N LEU A 361 -13.91 -13.62 1.82
CA LEU A 361 -14.72 -14.75 1.38
C LEU A 361 -13.94 -16.06 1.23
N HIS A 362 -12.68 -15.96 0.79
CA HIS A 362 -11.89 -17.14 0.41
C HIS A 362 -10.66 -17.37 1.30
N ARG A 363 -10.64 -16.83 2.51
CA ARG A 363 -9.49 -16.92 3.43
C ARG A 363 -9.01 -18.33 3.77
N ASN A 364 -9.89 -19.33 3.62
CA ASN A 364 -9.58 -20.75 3.88
C ASN A 364 -9.12 -21.50 2.63
N GLU A 365 -9.23 -20.91 1.46
CA GLU A 365 -8.87 -21.55 0.20
C GLU A 365 -7.36 -21.45 -0.09
N ALA A 366 -6.85 -22.39 -0.90
CA ALA A 366 -5.43 -22.43 -1.25
C ALA A 366 -4.96 -21.16 -1.98
N ALA A 367 -5.82 -20.58 -2.86
CA ALA A 367 -5.55 -19.34 -3.56
C ALA A 367 -5.41 -18.15 -2.61
N SER A 368 -6.30 -18.04 -1.63
CA SER A 368 -6.27 -17.01 -0.60
C SER A 368 -5.03 -17.16 0.31
N LYS A 369 -4.70 -18.40 0.69
CA LYS A 369 -3.49 -18.69 1.45
C LYS A 369 -2.23 -18.35 0.66
N ALA A 370 -2.19 -18.65 -0.63
CA ALA A 370 -1.09 -18.30 -1.52
C ALA A 370 -0.93 -16.78 -1.67
N LEU A 371 -2.04 -16.04 -1.80
CA LEU A 371 -2.04 -14.59 -1.86
C LEU A 371 -1.50 -13.98 -0.56
N MET A 372 -1.97 -14.46 0.60
CA MET A 372 -1.52 -14.00 1.91
C MET A 372 -0.04 -14.34 2.21
N GLN A 373 0.49 -15.40 1.61
CA GLN A 373 1.89 -15.79 1.76
C GLN A 373 2.84 -15.08 0.80
N GLY A 374 2.37 -14.08 0.04
CA GLY A 374 3.18 -13.35 -0.94
C GLY A 374 3.61 -14.20 -2.13
N CYS A 375 2.98 -15.36 -2.33
CA CYS A 375 3.17 -16.13 -3.55
C CYS A 375 2.77 -15.26 -4.74
N LYS A 376 3.54 -15.34 -5.84
CA LYS A 376 3.30 -14.65 -7.11
C LYS A 376 1.98 -15.14 -7.74
N PHE A 377 0.88 -14.89 -7.06
CA PHE A 377 -0.43 -15.05 -7.64
C PHE A 377 -0.51 -14.03 -8.76
N THR A 378 -0.35 -14.50 -9.98
CA THR A 378 -0.43 -13.63 -11.11
C THR A 378 -1.88 -13.20 -11.23
N TRP A 379 -2.18 -11.97 -10.81
CA TRP A 379 -3.40 -11.24 -11.08
C TRP A 379 -3.91 -11.59 -12.48
N LYS A 380 -3.00 -11.61 -13.45
CA LYS A 380 -3.25 -11.95 -14.82
C LYS A 380 -3.93 -13.32 -15.00
N ALA A 381 -3.61 -14.32 -14.21
CA ALA A 381 -4.25 -15.65 -14.30
C ALA A 381 -5.64 -15.66 -13.64
N ALA A 382 -5.80 -15.01 -12.48
CA ALA A 382 -7.10 -14.93 -11.82
C ALA A 382 -8.08 -14.02 -12.58
N PHE A 383 -7.57 -12.92 -13.16
CA PHE A 383 -8.40 -11.93 -13.85
C PHE A 383 -8.66 -12.25 -15.31
N SER A 384 -7.69 -12.82 -16.05
CA SER A 384 -7.95 -13.21 -17.42
C SER A 384 -9.05 -14.27 -17.53
N GLN A 385 -9.20 -15.10 -16.53
CA GLN A 385 -10.32 -16.03 -16.45
C GLN A 385 -11.64 -15.36 -16.04
N MET A 386 -11.62 -14.35 -15.17
CA MET A 386 -12.84 -13.70 -14.65
C MET A 386 -13.36 -12.58 -15.57
N GLY A 387 -12.50 -11.67 -15.99
CA GLY A 387 -12.93 -10.44 -16.68
C GLY A 387 -13.34 -10.62 -18.13
N TRP A 388 -12.75 -11.59 -18.85
CA TRP A 388 -13.03 -11.81 -20.25
C TRP A 388 -14.30 -12.61 -20.54
N HIS A 389 -14.70 -13.46 -19.60
CA HIS A 389 -15.83 -14.35 -19.81
C HIS A 389 -17.16 -13.81 -19.28
N TYR A 390 -17.16 -12.82 -18.37
CA TYR A 390 -18.39 -12.42 -17.67
C TYR A 390 -18.49 -10.91 -17.38
N PRO A 391 -18.56 -10.06 -18.40
CA PRO A 391 -18.74 -8.62 -18.18
C PRO A 391 -20.08 -8.30 -17.50
N ASP A 392 -21.09 -9.15 -17.67
CA ASP A 392 -22.41 -8.96 -17.04
C ASP A 392 -22.35 -9.00 -15.51
N ALA A 393 -21.33 -9.65 -14.93
CA ALA A 393 -21.08 -9.62 -13.49
C ALA A 393 -20.85 -8.21 -12.94
N PHE A 394 -20.41 -7.28 -13.77
CA PHE A 394 -20.17 -5.89 -13.38
C PHE A 394 -21.31 -4.92 -13.75
N GLU A 395 -22.42 -5.43 -14.32
CA GLU A 395 -23.55 -4.59 -14.75
C GLU A 395 -24.08 -3.71 -13.62
N TYR A 396 -24.11 -4.21 -12.38
CA TYR A 396 -24.58 -3.45 -11.24
C TYR A 396 -23.70 -2.21 -10.95
N LEU A 397 -22.38 -2.22 -11.27
CA LEU A 397 -21.53 -1.05 -11.08
C LEU A 397 -21.96 0.13 -11.96
N VAL A 398 -22.55 -0.20 -13.12
CA VAL A 398 -23.02 0.78 -14.09
C VAL A 398 -24.47 1.20 -13.80
N THR A 399 -25.29 0.28 -13.30
CA THR A 399 -26.74 0.46 -13.18
C THR A 399 -27.20 0.91 -11.80
N ALA A 400 -26.43 0.63 -10.73
CA ALA A 400 -26.80 1.08 -9.39
C ALA A 400 -26.79 2.62 -9.34
N GLY A 401 -27.91 3.20 -8.88
CA GLY A 401 -28.09 4.65 -8.76
C GLY A 401 -28.83 5.32 -9.94
N THR A 402 -29.39 4.54 -10.89
CA THR A 402 -30.45 4.97 -11.82
C THR A 402 -31.80 4.56 -11.23
#